data_fc593cb4985477207acb0f23eb665d7a
#
_entry.id   fc593cb4985477207acb0f23eb665d7a
#
_cell.length_a   1.000
_cell.length_b   1.000
_cell.length_c   1.000
_cell.angle_alpha   90.00
_cell.angle_beta   90.00
_cell.angle_gamma   90.00
#
_symmetry.space_group_name_H-M   'P 1'
#
loop_
_entity.id
_entity.type
_entity.pdbx_description
1 polymer ?
#
loop_
_entity_poly.entity_id
_entity_poly.type
_entity_poly.pdbx_seq_one_letter_code
_entity_poly.pdbx_strand_id
1 'polypeptide(L)'
;MPPLGLHMTVARELARELEQPAIEAERGAYYLGATTPDIRILTRWDRARTHFFDLNEFEEQNGVHRLFEQEPALRDAAALNPATAAFVAGYISHLVMDERYICEIYRPVFGIGSELGGDVRANIMDRVLQFELDRRDREDEEKIDEIRKALAESAVEVSVGFIARDQLLEWRKISVDVLSHPPIWDRFHRLAGRYLAAAGIEGEAGVARFMNEVPALLRTTIERVGIDRIRDYLSGASAEARRKMKEYLS
;
A
#
# COMPACT_ATOMS: atom_id res chain seq x y z
N MET A 1 3.78 -1.35 -6.40
CA MET A 1 2.92 -0.70 -5.40
C MET A 1 3.35 -1.19 -4.04
N PRO A 2 3.47 -0.30 -3.08
CA PRO A 2 3.93 -0.65 -1.74
C PRO A 2 3.14 -1.81 -1.13
N PRO A 3 3.77 -2.68 -0.32
CA PRO A 3 3.05 -3.76 0.38
C PRO A 3 2.15 -3.22 1.50
N LEU A 4 1.19 -4.06 1.92
CA LEU A 4 0.20 -3.69 2.96
C LEU A 4 0.83 -3.18 4.25
N GLY A 5 1.95 -3.78 4.69
CA GLY A 5 2.64 -3.37 5.90
C GLY A 5 3.13 -1.92 5.82
N LEU A 6 3.79 -1.54 4.71
CA LEU A 6 4.26 -0.18 4.51
C LEU A 6 3.12 0.85 4.51
N HIS A 7 1.97 0.53 3.89
CA HIS A 7 0.79 1.41 3.96
C HIS A 7 0.31 1.63 5.39
N MET A 8 0.27 0.58 6.19
CA MET A 8 -0.18 0.67 7.58
C MET A 8 0.79 1.44 8.48
N THR A 9 2.08 1.23 8.30
CA THR A 9 3.09 1.93 9.12
C THR A 9 3.18 3.41 8.76
N VAL A 10 3.11 3.76 7.46
CA VAL A 10 3.00 5.16 7.04
C VAL A 10 1.70 5.79 7.55
N ALA A 11 0.57 5.08 7.47
CA ALA A 11 -0.69 5.58 8.01
C ALA A 11 -0.58 5.87 9.51
N ARG A 12 0.12 5.03 10.29
CA ARG A 12 0.36 5.29 11.72
C ARG A 12 1.15 6.60 11.95
N GLU A 13 2.21 6.82 11.21
CA GLU A 13 2.98 8.06 11.35
C GLU A 13 2.12 9.30 10.98
N LEU A 14 1.33 9.19 9.90
CA LEU A 14 0.41 10.25 9.51
C LEU A 14 -0.66 10.54 10.58
N ALA A 15 -1.20 9.52 11.23
CA ALA A 15 -2.16 9.69 12.33
C ALA A 15 -1.53 10.48 13.48
N ARG A 16 -0.31 10.13 13.87
CA ARG A 16 0.44 10.83 14.94
C ARG A 16 0.75 12.28 14.61
N GLU A 17 1.08 12.58 13.36
CA GLU A 17 1.37 13.94 12.91
C GLU A 17 0.12 14.83 12.78
N LEU A 18 -1.02 14.23 12.43
CA LEU A 18 -2.28 14.94 12.23
C LEU A 18 -3.02 15.23 13.53
N GLU A 19 -2.90 14.34 14.52
CA GLU A 19 -3.60 14.42 15.81
C GLU A 19 -5.11 14.68 15.65
N GLN A 20 -5.75 14.03 14.63
CA GLN A 20 -7.16 14.24 14.31
C GLN A 20 -8.07 13.39 15.21
N PRO A 21 -9.02 14.00 15.96
CA PRO A 21 -9.90 13.27 16.88
C PRO A 21 -10.67 12.12 16.21
N ALA A 22 -11.09 12.28 14.96
CA ALA A 22 -11.80 11.24 14.21
C ALA A 22 -10.93 10.00 13.98
N ILE A 23 -9.62 10.19 13.66
CA ILE A 23 -8.66 9.10 13.49
C ILE A 23 -8.35 8.45 14.84
N GLU A 24 -8.14 9.25 15.88
CA GLU A 24 -7.81 8.75 17.22
C GLU A 24 -8.92 7.87 17.81
N ALA A 25 -10.17 8.27 17.60
CA ALA A 25 -11.34 7.51 18.07
C ALA A 25 -11.54 6.19 17.30
N GLU A 26 -11.14 6.14 16.03
CA GLU A 26 -11.45 5.06 15.09
C GLU A 26 -10.20 4.54 14.37
N ARG A 27 -9.09 4.39 15.10
CA ARG A 27 -7.79 3.96 14.55
C ARG A 27 -7.89 2.66 13.76
N GLY A 28 -8.68 1.68 14.22
CA GLY A 28 -8.85 0.42 13.52
C GLY A 28 -9.54 0.58 12.15
N ALA A 29 -10.57 1.42 12.06
CA ALA A 29 -11.21 1.75 10.79
C ALA A 29 -10.26 2.51 9.86
N TYR A 30 -9.48 3.44 10.40
CA TYR A 30 -8.46 4.18 9.66
C TYR A 30 -7.38 3.26 9.05
N TYR A 31 -6.79 2.33 9.84
CA TYR A 31 -5.81 1.39 9.31
C TYR A 31 -6.43 0.40 8.32
N LEU A 32 -7.69 0.01 8.53
CA LEU A 32 -8.41 -0.80 7.55
C LEU A 32 -8.54 -0.04 6.22
N GLY A 33 -8.90 1.23 6.26
CA GLY A 33 -8.95 2.10 5.07
C GLY A 33 -7.62 2.17 4.35
N ALA A 34 -6.52 2.33 5.08
CA ALA A 34 -5.16 2.39 4.52
C ALA A 34 -4.72 1.12 3.79
N THR A 35 -5.43 0.01 3.93
CA THR A 35 -5.14 -1.24 3.21
C THR A 35 -6.21 -1.64 2.20
N THR A 36 -7.41 -1.09 2.31
CA THR A 36 -8.59 -1.56 1.57
C THR A 36 -8.50 -1.38 0.05
N PRO A 37 -7.80 -0.42 -0.56
CA PRO A 37 -7.61 -0.46 -2.01
C PRO A 37 -7.05 -1.79 -2.53
N ASP A 38 -6.26 -2.49 -1.73
CA ASP A 38 -5.70 -3.79 -2.08
C ASP A 38 -6.63 -5.00 -1.78
N ILE A 39 -7.88 -4.77 -1.37
CA ILE A 39 -8.90 -5.83 -1.17
C ILE A 39 -9.11 -6.69 -2.42
N ARG A 40 -8.67 -6.21 -3.58
CA ARG A 40 -8.63 -6.97 -4.83
C ARG A 40 -7.83 -8.28 -4.74
N ILE A 41 -6.95 -8.41 -3.78
CA ILE A 41 -6.25 -9.68 -3.48
C ILE A 41 -7.27 -10.76 -3.08
N LEU A 42 -8.29 -10.37 -2.31
CA LEU A 42 -9.40 -11.23 -1.90
C LEU A 42 -10.47 -11.34 -3.00
N THR A 43 -10.92 -10.20 -3.52
CA THR A 43 -12.11 -10.12 -4.39
C THR A 43 -11.84 -10.40 -5.86
N ARG A 44 -10.58 -10.35 -6.30
CA ARG A 44 -10.17 -10.44 -7.72
C ARG A 44 -10.73 -9.33 -8.61
N TRP A 45 -11.21 -8.24 -8.03
CA TRP A 45 -11.70 -7.09 -8.77
C TRP A 45 -10.59 -6.41 -9.59
N ASP A 46 -11.03 -5.70 -10.62
CA ASP A 46 -10.13 -4.83 -11.35
C ASP A 46 -9.54 -3.76 -10.42
N ARG A 47 -8.29 -3.38 -10.68
CA ARG A 47 -7.59 -2.35 -9.90
C ARG A 47 -8.31 -1.00 -9.94
N ALA A 48 -8.79 -0.60 -11.10
CA ALA A 48 -9.47 0.69 -11.27
C ALA A 48 -10.66 0.87 -10.33
N ARG A 49 -11.35 -0.24 -9.97
CA ARG A 49 -12.50 -0.22 -9.06
C ARG A 49 -12.14 0.21 -7.63
N THR A 50 -10.91 -0.02 -7.19
CA THR A 50 -10.50 0.23 -5.79
C THR A 50 -9.38 1.25 -5.67
N HIS A 51 -8.59 1.46 -6.71
CA HIS A 51 -7.52 2.45 -6.67
C HIS A 51 -7.85 3.73 -7.42
N PHE A 52 -8.93 3.72 -8.22
CA PHE A 52 -9.36 4.91 -9.00
C PHE A 52 -8.25 5.50 -9.86
N PHE A 53 -7.29 4.66 -10.25
CA PHE A 53 -6.10 5.00 -11.00
C PHE A 53 -5.79 3.89 -12.01
N ASP A 54 -5.65 4.24 -13.29
CA ASP A 54 -5.32 3.30 -14.36
C ASP A 54 -3.80 3.29 -14.61
N LEU A 55 -3.20 2.10 -14.56
CA LEU A 55 -1.78 1.91 -14.83
C LEU A 55 -1.40 2.17 -16.29
N ASN A 56 -2.35 2.00 -17.21
CA ASN A 56 -2.14 2.15 -18.66
C ASN A 56 -2.31 3.60 -19.14
N GLU A 57 -2.93 4.46 -18.34
CA GLU A 57 -3.01 5.89 -18.60
C GLU A 57 -1.75 6.58 -18.10
N PHE A 58 -0.93 7.15 -18.99
CA PHE A 58 0.32 7.84 -18.64
C PHE A 58 0.14 9.32 -18.36
N GLU A 59 -1.03 9.87 -18.64
CA GLU A 59 -1.40 11.24 -18.30
C GLU A 59 -1.54 11.40 -16.77
N GLU A 60 -1.54 12.65 -16.33
CA GLU A 60 -1.72 12.97 -14.91
C GLU A 60 -3.10 12.49 -14.44
N GLN A 61 -3.13 11.74 -13.37
CA GLN A 61 -4.34 11.22 -12.75
C GLN A 61 -4.39 11.71 -11.31
N ASN A 62 -5.56 11.63 -10.69
CA ASN A 62 -5.76 11.92 -9.27
C ASN A 62 -6.77 10.91 -8.70
N GLY A 63 -6.26 9.84 -8.12
CA GLY A 63 -7.09 8.75 -7.58
C GLY A 63 -8.03 9.22 -6.47
N VAL A 64 -7.62 10.17 -5.64
CA VAL A 64 -8.49 10.74 -4.59
C VAL A 64 -9.65 11.56 -5.19
N HIS A 65 -9.38 12.34 -6.23
CA HIS A 65 -10.44 13.07 -6.93
C HIS A 65 -11.43 12.12 -7.57
N ARG A 66 -10.94 11.09 -8.28
CA ARG A 66 -11.79 10.07 -8.93
C ARG A 66 -12.60 9.25 -7.90
N LEU A 67 -12.04 8.96 -6.72
CA LEU A 67 -12.81 8.36 -5.63
C LEU A 67 -14.06 9.18 -5.32
N PHE A 68 -13.91 10.49 -5.11
CA PHE A 68 -15.03 11.35 -4.76
C PHE A 68 -15.95 11.71 -5.94
N GLU A 69 -15.52 11.52 -7.18
CA GLU A 69 -16.39 11.60 -8.36
C GLU A 69 -17.30 10.37 -8.46
N GLN A 70 -16.75 9.17 -8.21
CA GLN A 70 -17.49 7.93 -8.30
C GLN A 70 -18.34 7.66 -7.05
N GLU A 71 -17.87 8.11 -5.88
CA GLU A 71 -18.50 7.92 -4.57
C GLU A 71 -18.76 9.28 -3.89
N PRO A 72 -19.62 10.13 -4.45
CA PRO A 72 -19.82 11.51 -3.95
C PRO A 72 -20.34 11.58 -2.53
N ALA A 73 -21.02 10.54 -2.03
CA ALA A 73 -21.48 10.44 -0.66
C ALA A 73 -20.33 10.39 0.37
N LEU A 74 -19.12 10.04 -0.04
CA LEU A 74 -17.95 9.98 0.85
C LEU A 74 -17.18 11.31 0.94
N ARG A 75 -17.55 12.32 0.16
CA ARG A 75 -16.80 13.58 0.06
C ARG A 75 -16.84 14.42 1.32
N ASP A 76 -17.95 14.43 2.03
CA ASP A 76 -18.17 15.22 3.24
C ASP A 76 -17.99 14.37 4.49
N ALA A 77 -16.81 14.46 5.10
CA ALA A 77 -16.49 13.68 6.31
C ALA A 77 -17.46 13.99 7.48
N ALA A 78 -17.96 15.21 7.58
CA ALA A 78 -18.86 15.61 8.66
C ALA A 78 -20.27 14.97 8.52
N ALA A 79 -20.65 14.54 7.33
CA ALA A 79 -21.91 13.84 7.07
C ALA A 79 -21.83 12.33 7.34
N LEU A 80 -20.62 11.79 7.58
CA LEU A 80 -20.39 10.36 7.80
C LEU A 80 -20.34 10.00 9.28
N ASN A 81 -20.55 8.73 9.60
CA ASN A 81 -20.21 8.26 10.93
C ASN A 81 -18.68 8.27 11.13
N PRO A 82 -18.19 8.39 12.38
CA PRO A 82 -16.75 8.52 12.67
C PRO A 82 -15.89 7.40 12.06
N ALA A 83 -16.34 6.15 12.11
CA ALA A 83 -15.61 5.01 11.57
C ALA A 83 -15.45 5.09 10.03
N THR A 84 -16.51 5.53 9.33
CA THR A 84 -16.44 5.71 7.87
C THR A 84 -15.54 6.89 7.50
N ALA A 85 -15.61 8.02 8.22
CA ALA A 85 -14.73 9.16 7.97
C ALA A 85 -13.26 8.81 8.20
N ALA A 86 -12.93 8.12 9.30
CA ALA A 86 -11.57 7.64 9.56
C ALA A 86 -11.10 6.63 8.50
N PHE A 87 -11.95 5.70 8.09
CA PHE A 87 -11.66 4.75 7.02
C PHE A 87 -11.32 5.47 5.70
N VAL A 88 -12.12 6.45 5.29
CA VAL A 88 -11.87 7.21 4.05
C VAL A 88 -10.56 8.00 4.15
N ALA A 89 -10.23 8.57 5.31
CA ALA A 89 -8.94 9.21 5.52
C ALA A 89 -7.77 8.22 5.32
N GLY A 90 -7.87 7.00 5.86
CA GLY A 90 -6.91 5.93 5.61
C GLY A 90 -6.85 5.53 4.12
N TYR A 91 -8.00 5.44 3.47
CA TYR A 91 -8.09 5.14 2.03
C TYR A 91 -7.37 6.19 1.18
N ILE A 92 -7.52 7.48 1.50
CA ILE A 92 -6.81 8.58 0.86
C ILE A 92 -5.30 8.40 0.97
N SER A 93 -4.78 8.04 2.16
CA SER A 93 -3.34 7.84 2.35
C SER A 93 -2.79 6.75 1.43
N HIS A 94 -3.50 5.64 1.27
CA HIS A 94 -3.11 4.57 0.36
C HIS A 94 -3.08 5.04 -1.10
N LEU A 95 -4.15 5.68 -1.57
CA LEU A 95 -4.22 6.15 -2.95
C LEU A 95 -3.06 7.06 -3.31
N VAL A 96 -2.74 8.01 -2.43
CA VAL A 96 -1.61 8.94 -2.63
C VAL A 96 -0.27 8.19 -2.68
N MET A 97 -0.03 7.30 -1.72
CA MET A 97 1.21 6.52 -1.67
C MET A 97 1.41 5.69 -2.94
N ASP A 98 0.36 5.02 -3.40
CA ASP A 98 0.40 4.18 -4.60
C ASP A 98 0.62 4.99 -5.89
N GLU A 99 -0.13 6.08 -6.05
CA GLU A 99 -0.04 6.93 -7.23
C GLU A 99 1.36 7.53 -7.36
N ARG A 100 1.89 8.07 -6.28
CA ARG A 100 3.26 8.62 -6.27
C ARG A 100 4.31 7.55 -6.50
N TYR A 101 4.18 6.35 -5.92
CA TYR A 101 5.09 5.24 -6.20
C TYR A 101 5.10 4.89 -7.69
N ILE A 102 3.93 4.81 -8.30
CA ILE A 102 3.79 4.50 -9.73
C ILE A 102 4.46 5.58 -10.58
N CYS A 103 4.19 6.86 -10.29
CA CYS A 103 4.67 7.97 -11.11
C CYS A 103 6.17 8.26 -10.90
N GLU A 104 6.66 8.16 -9.66
CA GLU A 104 8.01 8.58 -9.30
C GLU A 104 9.04 7.45 -9.29
N ILE A 105 8.61 6.22 -9.03
CA ILE A 105 9.51 5.05 -8.93
C ILE A 105 9.24 4.06 -10.05
N TYR A 106 8.02 3.48 -10.10
CA TYR A 106 7.76 2.35 -11.00
C TYR A 106 7.89 2.73 -12.48
N ARG A 107 7.14 3.74 -12.94
CA ARG A 107 7.15 4.14 -14.35
C ARG A 107 8.54 4.56 -14.85
N PRO A 108 9.28 5.45 -14.14
CA PRO A 108 10.57 5.91 -14.62
C PRO A 108 11.68 4.85 -14.58
N VAL A 109 11.60 3.87 -13.65
CA VAL A 109 12.72 2.93 -13.44
C VAL A 109 12.41 1.53 -13.94
N PHE A 110 11.17 1.05 -13.73
CA PHE A 110 10.78 -0.34 -14.00
C PHE A 110 9.72 -0.48 -15.09
N GLY A 111 9.01 0.59 -15.45
CA GLY A 111 7.91 0.57 -16.39
C GLY A 111 8.33 0.38 -17.85
N ILE A 112 7.36 0.20 -18.74
CA ILE A 112 7.58 -0.03 -20.18
C ILE A 112 8.38 1.10 -20.84
N GLY A 113 8.21 2.35 -20.39
CA GLY A 113 8.96 3.51 -20.90
C GLY A 113 10.35 3.71 -20.30
N SER A 114 10.79 2.86 -19.37
CA SER A 114 12.11 2.94 -18.74
C SER A 114 13.17 2.18 -19.54
N GLU A 115 14.45 2.34 -19.16
CA GLU A 115 15.56 1.56 -19.74
C GLU A 115 15.39 0.05 -19.53
N LEU A 116 14.67 -0.38 -18.48
CA LEU A 116 14.38 -1.79 -18.20
C LEU A 116 13.17 -2.31 -19.01
N GLY A 117 12.44 -1.45 -19.71
CA GLY A 117 11.37 -1.83 -20.63
C GLY A 117 10.17 -2.54 -20.00
N GLY A 118 10.02 -2.55 -18.69
CA GLY A 118 8.92 -3.24 -18.01
C GLY A 118 8.97 -4.77 -18.09
N ASP A 119 10.12 -5.35 -18.38
CA ASP A 119 10.29 -6.79 -18.50
C ASP A 119 10.12 -7.53 -17.16
N VAL A 120 10.23 -8.86 -17.19
CA VAL A 120 10.08 -9.71 -16.00
C VAL A 120 11.14 -9.38 -14.95
N ARG A 121 12.38 -9.07 -15.37
CA ARG A 121 13.48 -8.73 -14.47
C ARG A 121 13.20 -7.39 -13.79
N ALA A 122 12.75 -6.39 -14.53
CA ALA A 122 12.32 -5.09 -13.99
C ALA A 122 11.26 -5.26 -12.91
N ASN A 123 10.26 -6.10 -13.18
CA ASN A 123 9.20 -6.39 -12.22
C ASN A 123 9.70 -7.14 -10.97
N ILE A 124 10.67 -8.03 -11.09
CA ILE A 124 11.32 -8.68 -9.94
C ILE A 124 12.09 -7.65 -9.11
N MET A 125 12.86 -6.77 -9.74
CA MET A 125 13.60 -5.69 -9.07
C MET A 125 12.64 -4.74 -8.32
N ASP A 126 11.54 -4.37 -8.94
CA ASP A 126 10.46 -3.59 -8.30
C ASP A 126 9.92 -4.30 -7.05
N ARG A 127 9.66 -5.62 -7.10
CA ARG A 127 9.20 -6.39 -5.94
C ARG A 127 10.26 -6.48 -4.84
N VAL A 128 11.52 -6.61 -5.20
CA VAL A 128 12.65 -6.63 -4.23
C VAL A 128 12.72 -5.30 -3.50
N LEU A 129 12.60 -4.16 -4.20
CA LEU A 129 12.57 -2.84 -3.57
C LEU A 129 11.37 -2.69 -2.62
N GLN A 130 10.18 -3.00 -3.09
CA GLN A 130 8.94 -2.91 -2.28
C GLN A 130 9.04 -3.74 -0.99
N PHE A 131 9.52 -4.99 -1.12
CA PHE A 131 9.69 -5.87 0.03
C PHE A 131 10.70 -5.33 1.05
N GLU A 132 11.81 -4.76 0.57
CA GLU A 132 12.81 -4.16 1.46
C GLU A 132 12.28 -2.92 2.18
N LEU A 133 11.50 -2.07 1.51
CA LEU A 133 10.87 -0.92 2.15
C LEU A 133 9.89 -1.36 3.26
N ASP A 134 9.03 -2.35 2.97
CA ASP A 134 8.11 -2.93 3.95
C ASP A 134 8.87 -3.56 5.14
N ARG A 135 9.93 -4.31 4.84
CA ARG A 135 10.73 -5.00 5.86
C ARG A 135 11.38 -4.02 6.84
N ARG A 136 12.03 -2.98 6.32
CA ARG A 136 12.67 -1.95 7.16
C ARG A 136 11.68 -1.19 8.02
N ASP A 137 10.54 -0.84 7.44
CA ASP A 137 9.54 -0.03 8.14
C ASP A 137 8.79 -0.84 9.22
N ARG A 138 8.84 -2.18 9.12
CA ARG A 138 8.23 -3.11 10.08
C ARG A 138 9.23 -3.73 11.09
N GLU A 139 10.43 -3.17 11.21
CA GLU A 139 11.42 -3.60 12.22
C GLU A 139 11.01 -3.23 13.66
N ASP A 140 10.16 -2.21 13.82
CA ASP A 140 9.62 -1.78 15.12
C ASP A 140 8.40 -2.62 15.50
N GLU A 141 8.62 -3.60 16.37
CA GLU A 141 7.57 -4.54 16.83
C GLU A 141 6.47 -3.84 17.63
N GLU A 142 6.79 -2.81 18.42
CA GLU A 142 5.77 -2.07 19.21
C GLU A 142 4.81 -1.34 18.29
N LYS A 143 5.35 -0.71 17.23
CA LYS A 143 4.58 -0.05 16.17
C LYS A 143 3.63 -1.04 15.47
N ILE A 144 4.12 -2.22 15.13
CA ILE A 144 3.33 -3.26 14.48
C ILE A 144 2.24 -3.81 15.41
N ASP A 145 2.54 -4.04 16.67
CA ASP A 145 1.57 -4.52 17.64
C ASP A 145 0.46 -3.50 17.92
N GLU A 146 0.77 -2.20 17.97
CA GLU A 146 -0.23 -1.12 18.09
C GLU A 146 -1.23 -1.17 16.91
N ILE A 147 -0.72 -1.22 15.68
CA ILE A 147 -1.56 -1.27 14.48
C ILE A 147 -2.40 -2.55 14.46
N ARG A 148 -1.78 -3.69 14.71
CA ARG A 148 -2.43 -5.01 14.73
C ARG A 148 -3.57 -5.07 15.74
N LYS A 149 -3.35 -4.54 16.96
CA LYS A 149 -4.35 -4.49 18.01
C LYS A 149 -5.54 -3.60 17.60
N ALA A 150 -5.27 -2.40 17.11
CA ALA A 150 -6.32 -1.49 16.66
C ALA A 150 -7.18 -2.09 15.54
N LEU A 151 -6.56 -2.76 14.56
CA LEU A 151 -7.28 -3.48 13.51
C LEU A 151 -8.12 -4.64 14.06
N ALA A 152 -7.55 -5.45 14.96
CA ALA A 152 -8.25 -6.62 15.52
C ALA A 152 -9.48 -6.21 16.33
N GLU A 153 -9.41 -5.10 17.07
CA GLU A 153 -10.48 -4.57 17.93
C GLU A 153 -11.55 -3.77 17.16
N SER A 154 -11.29 -3.40 15.89
CA SER A 154 -12.24 -2.63 15.08
C SER A 154 -13.57 -3.36 14.89
N ALA A 155 -14.68 -2.68 15.20
CA ALA A 155 -16.02 -3.20 14.94
C ALA A 155 -16.41 -3.20 13.45
N VAL A 156 -15.63 -2.51 12.59
CA VAL A 156 -15.89 -2.34 11.15
C VAL A 156 -17.31 -1.76 10.90
N GLU A 157 -17.60 -0.66 11.58
CA GLU A 157 -18.84 0.11 11.35
C GLU A 157 -18.69 1.08 10.18
N VAL A 158 -18.10 0.59 9.10
CA VAL A 158 -17.78 1.33 7.89
C VAL A 158 -18.85 1.11 6.83
N SER A 159 -19.31 2.19 6.20
CA SER A 159 -20.29 2.16 5.11
C SER A 159 -19.80 2.99 3.92
N VAL A 160 -19.25 2.34 2.90
CA VAL A 160 -18.66 3.01 1.72
C VAL A 160 -19.41 2.70 0.41
N GLY A 161 -20.50 1.95 0.46
CA GLY A 161 -21.36 1.68 -0.71
C GLY A 161 -20.81 0.67 -1.72
N PHE A 162 -19.57 0.77 -2.10
CA PHE A 162 -18.96 -0.08 -3.14
C PHE A 162 -18.24 -1.33 -2.61
N ILE A 163 -18.12 -1.50 -1.29
CA ILE A 163 -17.55 -2.68 -0.62
C ILE A 163 -18.51 -3.14 0.46
N ALA A 164 -18.91 -4.40 0.44
CA ALA A 164 -19.79 -4.95 1.43
C ALA A 164 -19.07 -5.15 2.78
N ARG A 165 -19.82 -5.04 3.88
CA ARG A 165 -19.27 -5.15 5.24
C ARG A 165 -18.59 -6.50 5.52
N ASP A 166 -19.14 -7.60 5.02
CA ASP A 166 -18.55 -8.93 5.15
C ASP A 166 -17.19 -9.04 4.44
N GLN A 167 -17.04 -8.39 3.29
CA GLN A 167 -15.74 -8.28 2.58
C GLN A 167 -14.72 -7.47 3.40
N LEU A 168 -15.13 -6.37 4.04
CA LEU A 168 -14.27 -5.60 4.94
C LEU A 168 -13.86 -6.40 6.18
N LEU A 169 -14.78 -7.19 6.75
CA LEU A 169 -14.47 -8.08 7.87
C LEU A 169 -13.45 -9.16 7.50
N GLU A 170 -13.56 -9.74 6.31
CA GLU A 170 -12.60 -10.72 5.83
C GLU A 170 -11.25 -10.05 5.51
N TRP A 171 -11.28 -8.87 4.88
CA TRP A 171 -10.07 -8.10 4.60
C TRP A 171 -9.32 -7.68 5.87
N ARG A 172 -10.05 -7.31 6.93
CA ARG A 172 -9.47 -7.05 8.25
C ARG A 172 -8.67 -8.25 8.78
N LYS A 173 -9.21 -9.47 8.67
CA LYS A 173 -8.49 -10.70 9.09
C LYS A 173 -7.19 -10.88 8.32
N ILE A 174 -7.22 -10.66 7.00
CA ILE A 174 -6.02 -10.71 6.14
C ILE A 174 -5.00 -9.65 6.57
N SER A 175 -5.44 -8.42 6.83
CA SER A 175 -4.58 -7.32 7.26
C SER A 175 -3.92 -7.61 8.61
N VAL A 176 -4.66 -8.16 9.56
CA VAL A 176 -4.13 -8.61 10.86
C VAL A 176 -3.14 -9.77 10.68
N ASP A 177 -3.44 -10.74 9.81
CA ASP A 177 -2.55 -11.88 9.53
C ASP A 177 -1.22 -11.41 8.92
N VAL A 178 -1.24 -10.48 7.98
CA VAL A 178 -0.03 -9.88 7.39
C VAL A 178 0.87 -9.28 8.47
N LEU A 179 0.30 -8.54 9.43
CA LEU A 179 1.06 -7.95 10.53
C LEU A 179 1.54 -8.97 11.56
N SER A 180 0.86 -10.10 11.70
CA SER A 180 1.24 -11.18 12.60
C SER A 180 2.47 -11.97 12.14
N HIS A 181 2.94 -11.68 10.93
CA HIS A 181 4.06 -12.38 10.33
C HIS A 181 5.16 -11.41 9.93
N PRO A 182 6.39 -11.56 10.42
CA PRO A 182 7.50 -10.69 10.04
C PRO A 182 7.80 -10.82 8.55
N PRO A 183 8.16 -9.72 7.88
CA PRO A 183 8.54 -9.71 6.46
C PRO A 183 9.99 -10.17 6.28
N ILE A 184 10.23 -11.46 6.52
CA ILE A 184 11.54 -12.08 6.31
C ILE A 184 11.73 -12.47 4.85
N TRP A 185 12.97 -12.39 4.35
CA TRP A 185 13.30 -12.68 2.95
C TRP A 185 12.84 -14.08 2.50
N ASP A 186 12.85 -15.06 3.36
CA ASP A 186 12.37 -16.42 3.06
C ASP A 186 10.91 -16.45 2.56
N ARG A 187 10.14 -15.41 2.85
CA ARG A 187 8.75 -15.25 2.38
C ARG A 187 8.61 -14.46 1.08
N PHE A 188 9.70 -13.85 0.59
CA PHE A 188 9.69 -13.02 -0.61
C PHE A 188 9.12 -13.76 -1.82
N HIS A 189 9.43 -15.06 -1.97
CA HIS A 189 8.93 -15.86 -3.08
C HIS A 189 7.40 -15.91 -3.18
N ARG A 190 6.68 -15.72 -2.05
CA ARG A 190 5.20 -15.65 -2.05
C ARG A 190 4.69 -14.36 -2.70
N LEU A 191 5.39 -13.24 -2.48
CA LEU A 191 5.05 -11.95 -3.07
C LEU A 191 5.42 -11.90 -4.56
N ALA A 192 6.56 -12.45 -4.94
CA ALA A 192 7.12 -12.37 -6.28
C ALA A 192 6.79 -13.59 -7.16
N GLY A 193 6.08 -14.61 -6.64
CA GLY A 193 5.96 -15.95 -7.26
C GLY A 193 5.54 -15.94 -8.72
N ARG A 194 4.59 -15.12 -9.14
CA ARG A 194 4.18 -15.03 -10.56
C ARG A 194 5.30 -14.50 -11.47
N TYR A 195 6.14 -13.58 -10.97
CA TYR A 195 7.25 -13.03 -11.73
C TYR A 195 8.43 -14.00 -11.76
N LEU A 196 8.67 -14.72 -10.66
CA LEU A 196 9.69 -15.76 -10.59
C LEU A 196 9.35 -16.90 -11.57
N ALA A 197 8.11 -17.35 -11.60
CA ALA A 197 7.64 -18.35 -12.57
C ALA A 197 7.78 -17.85 -14.02
N ALA A 198 7.42 -16.60 -14.30
CA ALA A 198 7.59 -16.00 -15.63
C ALA A 198 9.08 -15.83 -16.03
N ALA A 199 9.99 -15.78 -15.06
CA ALA A 199 11.45 -15.79 -15.28
C ALA A 199 12.03 -17.21 -15.37
N GLY A 200 11.22 -18.26 -15.31
CA GLY A 200 11.66 -19.67 -15.28
C GLY A 200 12.31 -20.08 -13.96
N ILE A 201 12.09 -19.33 -12.88
CA ILE A 201 12.60 -19.62 -11.53
C ILE A 201 11.52 -20.44 -10.82
N GLU A 202 11.62 -21.75 -10.96
CA GLU A 202 10.63 -22.70 -10.44
C GLU A 202 11.29 -23.76 -9.55
N GLY A 203 10.46 -24.39 -8.73
CA GLY A 203 10.86 -25.44 -7.81
C GLY A 203 11.74 -24.94 -6.65
N GLU A 204 11.91 -25.76 -5.63
CA GLU A 204 12.62 -25.40 -4.41
C GLU A 204 14.09 -25.00 -4.68
N ALA A 205 14.80 -25.76 -5.51
CA ALA A 205 16.18 -25.50 -5.84
C ALA A 205 16.37 -24.21 -6.68
N GLY A 206 15.42 -23.89 -7.57
CA GLY A 206 15.43 -22.65 -8.36
C GLY A 206 15.20 -21.43 -7.46
N VAL A 207 14.20 -21.50 -6.61
CA VAL A 207 13.89 -20.45 -5.63
C VAL A 207 15.04 -20.24 -4.66
N ALA A 208 15.61 -21.30 -4.08
CA ALA A 208 16.75 -21.20 -3.16
C ALA A 208 17.96 -20.53 -3.81
N ARG A 209 18.28 -20.85 -5.06
CA ARG A 209 19.35 -20.21 -5.82
C ARG A 209 19.10 -18.73 -6.03
N PHE A 210 17.88 -18.38 -6.44
CA PHE A 210 17.48 -16.98 -6.61
C PHE A 210 17.55 -16.22 -5.27
N MET A 211 17.12 -16.82 -4.15
CA MET A 211 17.19 -16.18 -2.84
C MET A 211 18.62 -15.82 -2.42
N ASN A 212 19.62 -16.62 -2.81
CA ASN A 212 21.03 -16.31 -2.58
C ASN A 212 21.50 -15.09 -3.40
N GLU A 213 20.85 -14.77 -4.50
CA GLU A 213 21.16 -13.62 -5.37
C GLU A 213 20.45 -12.32 -4.92
N VAL A 214 19.39 -12.43 -4.11
CA VAL A 214 18.58 -11.28 -3.66
C VAL A 214 19.41 -10.15 -3.05
N PRO A 215 20.41 -10.38 -2.18
CA PRO A 215 21.20 -9.28 -1.62
C PRO A 215 21.98 -8.47 -2.68
N ALA A 216 22.49 -9.12 -3.72
CA ALA A 216 23.15 -8.45 -4.84
C ALA A 216 22.13 -7.71 -5.72
N LEU A 217 21.00 -8.35 -6.01
CA LEU A 217 19.91 -7.75 -6.77
C LEU A 217 19.33 -6.51 -6.07
N LEU A 218 19.16 -6.56 -4.76
CA LEU A 218 18.69 -5.42 -3.96
C LEU A 218 19.67 -4.22 -4.06
N ARG A 219 20.97 -4.46 -3.92
CA ARG A 219 21.98 -3.39 -4.11
C ARG A 219 21.87 -2.75 -5.48
N THR A 220 21.88 -3.57 -6.53
CA THR A 220 21.73 -3.07 -7.91
C THR A 220 20.42 -2.30 -8.11
N THR A 221 19.33 -2.77 -7.47
CA THR A 221 18.02 -2.10 -7.55
C THR A 221 18.07 -0.73 -6.88
N ILE A 222 18.64 -0.63 -5.66
CA ILE A 222 18.76 0.65 -4.94
C ILE A 222 19.68 1.62 -5.70
N GLU A 223 20.81 1.13 -6.25
CA GLU A 223 21.71 1.95 -7.06
C GLU A 223 21.00 2.52 -8.30
N ARG A 224 20.19 1.72 -8.97
CA ARG A 224 19.45 2.14 -10.16
C ARG A 224 18.33 3.12 -9.86
N VAL A 225 17.58 2.91 -8.78
CA VAL A 225 16.51 3.82 -8.35
C VAL A 225 17.09 5.13 -7.83
N GLY A 226 18.17 5.05 -7.08
CA GLY A 226 18.79 6.14 -6.33
C GLY A 226 18.15 6.31 -4.95
N ILE A 227 18.99 6.36 -3.92
CA ILE A 227 18.53 6.47 -2.53
C ILE A 227 17.78 7.78 -2.28
N ASP A 228 18.19 8.87 -2.94
CA ASP A 228 17.51 10.17 -2.81
C ASP A 228 16.10 10.12 -3.41
N ARG A 229 15.92 9.49 -4.56
CA ARG A 229 14.57 9.31 -5.15
C ARG A 229 13.65 8.49 -4.23
N ILE A 230 14.16 7.44 -3.59
CA ILE A 230 13.38 6.67 -2.61
C ILE A 230 12.96 7.56 -1.43
N ARG A 231 13.89 8.36 -0.91
CA ARG A 231 13.63 9.28 0.20
C ARG A 231 12.62 10.36 -0.19
N ASP A 232 12.79 10.97 -1.35
CA ASP A 232 11.92 12.02 -1.88
C ASP A 232 10.51 11.48 -2.10
N TYR A 233 10.37 10.25 -2.64
CA TYR A 233 9.09 9.58 -2.75
C TYR A 233 8.43 9.41 -1.38
N LEU A 234 9.11 8.81 -0.39
CA LEU A 234 8.51 8.54 0.92
C LEU A 234 8.09 9.84 1.63
N SER A 235 8.96 10.85 1.64
CA SER A 235 8.67 12.13 2.28
C SER A 235 7.60 12.92 1.55
N GLY A 236 7.66 12.97 0.22
CA GLY A 236 6.70 13.69 -0.61
C GLY A 236 5.31 13.04 -0.58
N ALA A 237 5.23 11.71 -0.66
CA ALA A 237 3.96 10.98 -0.57
C ALA A 237 3.31 11.14 0.82
N SER A 238 4.10 11.07 1.91
CA SER A 238 3.60 11.31 3.26
C SER A 238 3.09 12.74 3.44
N ALA A 239 3.84 13.74 2.96
CA ALA A 239 3.43 15.15 3.05
C ALA A 239 2.12 15.42 2.28
N GLU A 240 2.00 14.86 1.08
CA GLU A 240 0.79 14.99 0.26
C GLU A 240 -0.41 14.25 0.88
N ALA A 241 -0.22 13.02 1.34
CA ALA A 241 -1.27 12.25 2.01
C ALA A 241 -1.79 13.01 3.24
N ARG A 242 -0.88 13.53 4.08
CA ARG A 242 -1.22 14.36 5.23
C ARG A 242 -2.06 15.58 4.85
N ARG A 243 -1.65 16.30 3.80
CA ARG A 243 -2.38 17.48 3.33
C ARG A 243 -3.80 17.11 2.89
N LYS A 244 -3.96 16.09 2.03
CA LYS A 244 -5.26 15.64 1.52
C LYS A 244 -6.16 15.10 2.64
N MET A 245 -5.61 14.36 3.61
CA MET A 245 -6.37 13.89 4.77
C MET A 245 -6.83 15.04 5.66
N LYS A 246 -5.97 16.04 5.89
CA LYS A 246 -6.34 17.23 6.66
C LYS A 246 -7.45 18.02 5.98
N GLU A 247 -7.36 18.21 4.66
CA GLU A 247 -8.40 18.87 3.86
C GLU A 247 -9.74 18.09 3.91
N TYR A 248 -9.69 16.77 3.92
CA TYR A 248 -10.87 15.91 4.00
C TYR A 248 -11.55 15.95 5.37
N LEU A 249 -10.77 16.02 6.46
CA LEU A 249 -11.28 15.97 7.85
C LEU A 249 -11.56 17.36 8.46
N SER A 250 -11.42 18.45 7.68
CA SER A 250 -11.59 19.84 8.16
C SER A 250 -13.02 20.36 8.11
#